data_d5db11ef4c7f484963453e1267e995cb
#
_entry.id   d5db11ef4c7f484963453e1267e995cb
#
_cell.length_a   1.000
_cell.length_b   1.000
_cell.length_c   1.000
_cell.angle_alpha   90.00
_cell.angle_beta   90.00
_cell.angle_gamma   90.00
#
_symmetry.space_group_name_H-M   'P 1'
#
loop_
_entity.id
_entity.type
_entity.pdbx_description
1 polymer ?
#
loop_
_entity_poly.entity_id
_entity_poly.type
_entity_poly.pdbx_seq_one_letter_code
_entity_poly.pdbx_strand_id
1 'polypeptide(L)'
;MSDNDKQRGGENPNTGVVVKARPKTRKPAMYKVLMLNDDYTPMEFVVHVLERFFQKTREEATRIMLHVHRRGVGVCGAYTYEVAETKVTQVMDLARQNQHPLQCTIEKD
;
A
#
# COMPACT_ATOMS: atom_id res chain seq x y z
N MET A 1 18.02 1.91 -30.52
CA MET A 1 19.34 2.15 -30.47
C MET A 1 19.51 1.87 -29.47
N SER A 2 18.62 2.28 -30.10
CA SER A 2 19.69 2.47 -29.87
C SER A 2 19.47 2.37 -29.06
N ASP A 3 18.90 2.53 -29.82
CA ASP A 3 19.91 2.70 -29.57
C ASP A 3 19.62 2.76 -28.83
N ASN A 4 18.86 2.54 -29.47
CA ASN A 4 19.79 2.61 -29.23
C ASN A 4 19.64 2.77 -28.64
N ASP A 5 18.94 2.66 -29.39
CA ASP A 5 20.01 2.78 -29.26
C ASP A 5 19.90 3.06 -28.66
N LYS A 6 19.25 3.06 -29.29
CA LYS A 6 20.21 3.16 -29.22
C LYS A 6 20.22 3.60 -28.74
N GLN A 7 19.66 3.83 -29.13
CA GLN A 7 20.62 4.15 -29.04
C GLN A 7 20.64 4.54 -28.60
N ARG A 8 20.05 4.73 -29.22
CA ARG A 8 21.10 5.14 -29.22
C ARG A 8 21.38 5.52 -28.83
N GLY A 9 20.52 5.66 -29.44
CA GLY A 9 21.74 5.96 -29.50
C GLY A 9 21.99 6.27 -28.98
N GLY A 10 21.62 6.65 -29.48
CA GLY A 10 22.74 6.98 -29.51
C GLY A 10 22.97 7.31 -29.04
N GLU A 11 23.18 7.87 -29.13
CA GLU A 11 24.27 8.32 -29.00
C GLU A 11 24.70 8.80 -28.64
N ASN A 12 24.13 8.76 -29.22
CA ASN A 12 25.21 9.19 -29.14
C ASN A 12 25.68 9.50 -28.67
N PRO A 13 25.54 9.81 -29.14
CA PRO A 13 26.39 10.02 -28.78
C PRO A 13 26.54 10.48 -28.14
N ASN A 14 26.28 10.54 -28.35
CA ASN A 14 26.63 10.94 -27.63
C ASN A 14 26.27 11.18 -26.97
N THR A 15 25.88 11.25 -27.29
CA THR A 15 25.75 11.43 -26.55
C THR A 15 25.52 11.11 -25.58
N GLY A 16 25.25 11.27 -25.68
CA GLY A 16 25.27 10.88 -24.82
C GLY A 16 24.90 10.70 -23.83
N VAL A 17 24.89 10.69 -23.94
CA VAL A 17 24.76 10.57 -22.94
C VAL A 17 24.31 10.40 -21.96
N VAL A 18 24.04 10.49 -22.14
CA VAL A 18 23.82 10.37 -21.20
C VAL A 18 23.30 10.09 -20.26
N VAL A 19 23.08 10.01 -20.44
CA VAL A 19 22.79 9.80 -19.60
C VAL A 19 22.53 9.44 -18.64
N LYS A 20 22.45 9.50 -18.80
CA LYS A 20 22.34 9.18 -17.93
C LYS A 20 21.95 9.03 -16.98
N ALA A 21 21.74 9.07 -17.02
CA ALA A 21 21.46 9.08 -16.18
C ALA A 21 20.86 9.03 -15.39
N ARG A 22 20.70 8.92 -15.37
CA ARG A 22 20.18 8.83 -14.59
C ARG A 22 19.59 8.81 -13.80
N PRO A 23 19.27 9.06 -14.18
CA PRO A 23 18.58 9.24 -13.47
C PRO A 23 18.45 8.95 -12.47
N LYS A 24 18.46 9.10 -12.26
CA LYS A 24 18.27 8.57 -11.21
C LYS A 24 17.04 8.30 -10.64
N THR A 25 16.60 7.33 -10.55
CA THR A 25 15.32 6.92 -10.10
C THR A 25 15.33 6.79 -8.60
N ARG A 26 14.60 7.62 -7.96
CA ARG A 26 14.42 7.48 -6.54
C ARG A 26 13.24 6.58 -6.29
N LYS A 27 13.36 5.73 -5.30
CA LYS A 27 12.22 4.98 -4.81
C LYS A 27 11.25 5.97 -4.17
N PRO A 28 9.95 5.88 -4.48
CA PRO A 28 8.97 6.72 -3.80
C PRO A 28 8.91 6.39 -2.33
N ALA A 29 8.54 7.36 -1.52
CA ALA A 29 8.32 7.14 -0.11
C ALA A 29 7.17 6.15 0.07
N MET A 30 7.32 5.26 1.01
CA MET A 30 6.30 4.27 1.33
C MET A 30 5.53 4.67 2.56
N TYR A 31 4.27 4.25 2.61
CA TYR A 31 3.36 4.59 3.70
C TYR A 31 2.68 3.32 4.18
N LYS A 32 2.62 3.17 5.49
CA LYS A 32 1.90 2.06 6.10
C LYS A 32 0.43 2.42 6.23
N VAL A 33 -0.41 1.45 5.93
CA VAL A 33 -1.84 1.57 6.26
C VAL A 33 -2.03 0.87 7.59
N LEU A 34 -2.52 1.62 8.56
CA LEU A 34 -2.73 1.13 9.92
C LEU A 34 -4.22 0.96 10.16
N MET A 35 -4.60 -0.16 10.75
CA MET A 35 -5.97 -0.42 11.13
C MET A 35 -6.09 -0.24 12.64
N LEU A 36 -7.11 0.47 13.06
CA LEU A 36 -7.34 0.77 14.47
C LEU A 36 -8.41 -0.14 15.03
N ASN A 37 -8.20 -0.60 16.26
CA ASN A 37 -9.19 -1.44 16.92
C ASN A 37 -10.39 -0.61 17.36
N ASP A 38 -11.56 -1.24 17.29
CA ASP A 38 -12.77 -0.72 17.92
C ASP A 38 -13.56 -1.92 18.43
N ASP A 39 -14.53 -1.65 19.32
CA ASP A 39 -15.24 -2.71 20.01
C ASP A 39 -16.49 -3.17 19.26
N TYR A 40 -16.80 -2.57 18.12
CA TYR A 40 -18.09 -2.79 17.46
C TYR A 40 -17.97 -3.50 16.12
N THR A 41 -16.85 -3.37 15.43
CA THR A 41 -16.65 -4.02 14.13
C THR A 41 -16.41 -5.51 14.35
N PRO A 42 -17.20 -6.38 13.70
CA PRO A 42 -16.99 -7.83 13.88
C PRO A 42 -15.64 -8.28 13.37
N MET A 43 -15.04 -9.23 14.06
CA MET A 43 -13.75 -9.79 13.66
C MET A 43 -13.78 -10.37 12.26
N GLU A 44 -14.89 -11.00 11.90
CA GLU A 44 -15.02 -11.60 10.56
C GLU A 44 -14.99 -10.53 9.48
N PHE A 45 -15.54 -9.36 9.74
CA PHE A 45 -15.49 -8.25 8.79
C PHE A 45 -14.05 -7.77 8.61
N VAL A 46 -13.30 -7.67 9.71
CA VAL A 46 -11.89 -7.24 9.65
C VAL A 46 -11.07 -8.22 8.82
N VAL A 47 -11.27 -9.52 9.03
CA VAL A 47 -10.59 -10.55 8.25
C VAL A 47 -10.95 -10.41 6.78
N HIS A 48 -12.22 -10.22 6.47
CA HIS A 48 -12.69 -10.05 5.10
C HIS A 48 -12.03 -8.84 4.42
N VAL A 49 -11.95 -7.72 5.11
CA VAL A 49 -11.32 -6.50 4.60
C VAL A 49 -9.84 -6.75 4.28
N LEU A 50 -9.16 -7.44 5.18
CA LEU A 50 -7.73 -7.72 4.98
C LEU A 50 -7.50 -8.64 3.79
N GLU A 51 -8.38 -9.62 3.60
CA GLU A 51 -8.30 -10.50 2.44
C GLU A 51 -8.58 -9.73 1.15
N ARG A 52 -9.63 -8.92 1.15
CA ARG A 52 -10.13 -8.29 -0.06
C ARG A 52 -9.26 -7.13 -0.52
N PHE A 53 -8.87 -6.25 0.38
CA PHE A 53 -8.20 -5.01 0.01
C PHE A 53 -6.70 -5.05 0.20
N PHE A 54 -6.19 -5.98 1.00
CA PHE A 54 -4.76 -6.04 1.29
C PHE A 54 -4.12 -7.34 0.83
N GLN A 55 -4.88 -8.14 0.08
CA GLN A 55 -4.40 -9.39 -0.53
C GLN A 55 -3.76 -10.33 0.47
N LYS A 56 -4.29 -10.39 1.67
CA LYS A 56 -3.79 -11.32 2.68
C LYS A 56 -4.49 -12.66 2.53
N THR A 57 -3.76 -13.72 2.87
CA THR A 57 -4.41 -15.02 3.02
C THR A 57 -5.28 -14.96 4.26
N ARG A 58 -6.21 -15.90 4.38
CA ARG A 58 -7.07 -15.95 5.57
C ARG A 58 -6.25 -16.07 6.84
N GLU A 59 -5.18 -16.87 6.78
CA GLU A 59 -4.30 -17.07 7.91
C GLU A 59 -3.62 -15.79 8.34
N GLU A 60 -3.06 -15.07 7.35
CA GLU A 60 -2.41 -13.79 7.60
C GLU A 60 -3.40 -12.76 8.11
N ALA A 61 -4.58 -12.70 7.49
CA ALA A 61 -5.62 -11.77 7.87
C ALA A 61 -6.05 -12.00 9.32
N THR A 62 -6.18 -13.26 9.70
CA THR A 62 -6.56 -13.60 11.07
C THR A 62 -5.50 -13.16 12.06
N ARG A 63 -4.22 -13.36 11.72
CA ARG A 63 -3.13 -12.92 12.60
C ARG A 63 -3.12 -11.42 12.77
N ILE A 64 -3.31 -10.68 11.67
CA ILE A 64 -3.35 -9.22 11.73
C ILE A 64 -4.54 -8.76 12.57
N MET A 65 -5.71 -9.37 12.34
CA MET A 65 -6.91 -9.02 13.10
C MET A 65 -6.70 -9.21 14.60
N LEU A 66 -6.11 -10.35 14.99
CA LEU A 66 -5.84 -10.61 16.40
C LEU A 66 -4.82 -9.61 16.97
N HIS A 67 -3.82 -9.25 16.18
CA HIS A 67 -2.84 -8.25 16.60
C HIS A 67 -3.50 -6.90 16.84
N VAL A 68 -4.36 -6.46 15.91
CA VAL A 68 -5.10 -5.21 16.06
C VAL A 68 -5.95 -5.26 17.33
N HIS A 69 -6.63 -6.38 17.55
CA HIS A 69 -7.49 -6.54 18.72
C HIS A 69 -6.70 -6.43 20.03
N ARG A 70 -5.52 -7.04 20.07
CA ARG A 70 -4.71 -7.09 21.30
C ARG A 70 -3.90 -5.82 21.54
N ARG A 71 -3.39 -5.22 20.48
CA ARG A 71 -2.47 -4.08 20.59
C ARG A 71 -3.13 -2.74 20.28
N GLY A 72 -4.34 -2.75 19.75
CA GLY A 72 -5.06 -1.53 19.43
C GLY A 72 -4.81 -1.02 18.02
N VAL A 73 -3.72 -1.44 17.37
CA VAL A 73 -3.37 -0.99 16.03
C VAL A 73 -2.54 -2.07 15.36
N GLY A 74 -2.66 -2.20 14.04
CA GLY A 74 -1.85 -3.13 13.28
C GLY A 74 -1.62 -2.65 11.86
N VAL A 75 -0.53 -3.11 11.26
CA VAL A 75 -0.15 -2.73 9.90
C VAL A 75 -0.83 -3.67 8.93
N CYS A 76 -1.58 -3.11 7.96
CA CYS A 76 -2.22 -3.89 6.91
C CYS A 76 -1.32 -4.10 5.71
N GLY A 77 -0.43 -3.15 5.45
CA GLY A 77 0.50 -3.20 4.34
C GLY A 77 1.18 -1.86 4.16
N ALA A 78 2.13 -1.81 3.21
CA ALA A 78 2.87 -0.59 2.92
C ALA A 78 2.78 -0.33 1.42
N TYR A 79 2.53 0.91 1.04
CA TYR A 79 2.24 1.30 -0.33
C TYR A 79 2.74 2.71 -0.59
N THR A 80 2.76 3.13 -1.86
CA THR A 80 2.91 4.55 -2.16
C THR A 80 1.74 5.30 -1.55
N TYR A 81 1.88 6.61 -1.39
CA TYR A 81 0.86 7.40 -0.72
C TYR A 81 -0.51 7.27 -1.39
N GLU A 82 -0.52 7.38 -2.72
CA GLU A 82 -1.80 7.34 -3.45
C GLU A 82 -2.50 6.00 -3.33
N VAL A 83 -1.74 4.93 -3.38
CA VAL A 83 -2.32 3.59 -3.22
C VAL A 83 -2.81 3.40 -1.79
N ALA A 84 -2.02 3.85 -0.80
CA ALA A 84 -2.41 3.76 0.60
C ALA A 84 -3.73 4.51 0.84
N GLU A 85 -3.83 5.72 0.30
CA GLU A 85 -5.03 6.55 0.45
C GLU A 85 -6.25 5.87 -0.16
N THR A 86 -6.07 5.28 -1.35
CA THR A 86 -7.15 4.55 -2.01
C THR A 86 -7.62 3.39 -1.14
N LYS A 87 -6.69 2.64 -0.59
CA LYS A 87 -7.06 1.48 0.24
C LYS A 87 -7.78 1.90 1.50
N VAL A 88 -7.34 2.97 2.16
CA VAL A 88 -8.03 3.50 3.34
C VAL A 88 -9.46 3.90 2.99
N THR A 89 -9.64 4.59 1.87
CA THR A 89 -10.96 5.00 1.42
C THR A 89 -11.84 3.79 1.15
N GLN A 90 -11.32 2.78 0.45
CA GLN A 90 -12.09 1.57 0.15
C GLN A 90 -12.56 0.86 1.42
N VAL A 91 -11.65 0.73 2.39
CA VAL A 91 -11.98 0.06 3.65
C VAL A 91 -13.05 0.82 4.40
N MET A 92 -12.87 2.13 4.56
CA MET A 92 -13.80 2.93 5.35
C MET A 92 -15.16 3.07 4.67
N ASP A 93 -15.18 3.12 3.34
CA ASP A 93 -16.46 3.16 2.61
C ASP A 93 -17.24 1.87 2.81
N LEU A 94 -16.57 0.73 2.68
CA LEU A 94 -17.25 -0.56 2.89
C LEU A 94 -17.71 -0.71 4.34
N ALA A 95 -16.88 -0.29 5.28
CA ALA A 95 -17.24 -0.35 6.70
C ALA A 95 -18.50 0.50 6.96
N ARG A 96 -18.53 1.70 6.40
CA ARG A 96 -19.67 2.60 6.56
C ARG A 96 -20.93 2.01 5.96
N GLN A 97 -20.81 1.39 4.78
CA GLN A 97 -21.95 0.73 4.14
C GLN A 97 -22.54 -0.38 5.01
N ASN A 98 -21.70 -1.01 5.81
CA ASN A 98 -22.12 -2.08 6.73
C ASN A 98 -22.32 -1.59 8.15
N GLN A 99 -22.29 -0.27 8.35
CA GLN A 99 -22.53 0.37 9.63
C GLN A 99 -21.51 -0.06 10.70
N HIS A 100 -20.28 -0.22 10.28
CA HIS A 100 -19.16 -0.53 11.19
C HIS A 100 -18.27 0.71 11.33
N PRO A 101 -17.84 1.03 12.56
CA PRO A 101 -16.99 2.21 12.77
C PRO A 101 -15.50 1.97 12.51
N LEU A 102 -15.16 0.94 11.77
CA LEU A 102 -13.77 0.60 11.49
C LEU A 102 -13.03 1.77 10.86
N GLN A 103 -11.83 2.04 11.37
CA GLN A 103 -11.00 3.15 10.90
C GLN A 103 -9.63 2.66 10.50
N CYS A 104 -9.10 3.28 9.46
CA CYS A 104 -7.72 3.09 9.03
C CYS A 104 -7.06 4.45 8.92
N THR A 105 -5.75 4.47 9.06
CA THR A 105 -4.97 5.69 8.91
C THR A 105 -3.69 5.37 8.15
N ILE A 106 -2.96 6.40 7.79
CA ILE A 106 -1.73 6.28 7.00
C ILE A 106 -0.59 6.88 7.82
N GLU A 107 0.54 6.18 7.82
CA GLU A 107 1.73 6.66 8.51
C GLU A 107 2.93 6.47 7.59
N LYS A 108 3.76 7.49 7.47
CA LYS A 108 4.96 7.38 6.64
C LYS A 108 5.87 6.30 7.22
N ASP A 109 6.33 5.43 6.33
CA ASP A 109 7.16 4.29 6.73
C ASP A 109 8.60 4.73 7.05
#